data_99bf4bbb42b75a397889574ee7005d61
#
_entry.id   99bf4bbb42b75a397889574ee7005d61
#
_cell.length_a   1.000
_cell.length_b   1.000
_cell.length_c   1.000
_cell.angle_alpha   90.00
_cell.angle_beta   90.00
_cell.angle_gamma   90.00
#
_symmetry.space_group_name_H-M   'P 1'
#
loop_
_entity.id
_entity.type
_entity.pdbx_description
1 polymer ?
#
loop_
_entity_poly.entity_id
_entity_poly.type
_entity_poly.pdbx_seq_one_letter_code
_entity_poly.pdbx_strand_id
1 'polypeptide(L)'
;MTTTIIKGRGKGGSNQTRTPVEAPDSIQSIARAKVLIALGEGEFAGGLDGKNIFLGDSSSYTPLQNADGSYNFNNVKYEFRSGTQDQDYIQGFPGIENELQVSYELKQAVPYVRAVSNTQLSALRVRLGWPTLLLQKNNGDKVGTRVEYAIDLSVDGGPYETVVNGAVDDKTTSLYERSHRVNLPKASTGWQLRVRRITPDSTSVNIVDTMRVVAVTEIIDAKLRYVNTALLYVEFDAKQFPNGIPQVVCNPKGRIIRVPDTYDPETRTYFGTWEGVFKWAWTDNPAWIYYDIILNERFGLGQRIDATQIDKWELYRIAQYCDQLVPDGKGGSGTEPRFRCNVYIQDRNDAWTVLRDLAGIF
;
A
#
# COMPACT_ATOMS: atom_id res chain seq x y z
N MET A 1 -39.54 89.78 -7.54
CA MET A 1 -38.71 88.87 -8.39
C MET A 1 -38.59 87.57 -7.67
N THR A 2 -39.27 86.53 -8.13
CA THR A 2 -39.28 85.20 -7.48
C THR A 2 -38.36 84.29 -8.27
N THR A 3 -37.27 83.89 -7.65
CA THR A 3 -36.27 82.97 -8.27
C THR A 3 -36.70 81.57 -8.09
N THR A 4 -37.02 80.86 -9.18
CA THR A 4 -37.37 79.41 -9.15
C THR A 4 -36.07 78.60 -9.23
N ILE A 5 -35.74 77.81 -8.18
CA ILE A 5 -34.62 76.91 -8.20
C ILE A 5 -35.09 75.53 -8.74
N ILE A 6 -34.58 75.14 -9.91
CA ILE A 6 -34.81 73.83 -10.50
C ILE A 6 -33.80 72.87 -9.87
N LYS A 7 -34.28 71.93 -8.99
CA LYS A 7 -33.48 70.80 -8.48
C LYS A 7 -33.50 69.72 -9.53
N GLY A 8 -32.43 69.53 -10.24
CA GLY A 8 -32.16 68.33 -11.03
C GLY A 8 -31.90 67.12 -10.12
N ARG A 9 -32.79 66.15 -10.18
CA ARG A 9 -32.62 64.85 -9.46
C ARG A 9 -31.76 64.01 -10.37
N GLY A 10 -30.44 64.02 -10.15
CA GLY A 10 -29.51 63.09 -10.74
C GLY A 10 -29.71 61.66 -10.09
N LYS A 11 -30.22 60.73 -10.88
CA LYS A 11 -30.27 59.31 -10.50
C LYS A 11 -28.89 58.73 -10.69
N GLY A 12 -28.03 58.92 -9.69
CA GLY A 12 -26.74 58.22 -9.61
C GLY A 12 -26.94 56.73 -9.42
N GLY A 13 -27.01 56.01 -10.52
CA GLY A 13 -26.81 54.58 -10.46
C GLY A 13 -25.33 54.34 -10.15
N SER A 14 -25.01 53.91 -8.94
CA SER A 14 -23.69 53.38 -8.65
C SER A 14 -23.55 52.06 -9.41
N ASN A 15 -23.00 52.10 -10.62
CA ASN A 15 -22.40 50.92 -11.21
C ASN A 15 -21.22 50.54 -10.32
N GLN A 16 -21.48 49.75 -9.29
CA GLN A 16 -20.41 49.00 -8.66
C GLN A 16 -19.81 48.10 -9.73
N THR A 17 -18.67 48.49 -10.25
CA THR A 17 -17.87 47.65 -11.15
C THR A 17 -17.46 46.44 -10.36
N ARG A 18 -18.14 45.32 -10.57
CA ARG A 18 -17.76 44.04 -9.91
C ARG A 18 -16.36 43.66 -10.37
N THR A 19 -15.44 43.48 -9.45
CA THR A 19 -14.13 42.93 -9.74
C THR A 19 -14.29 41.43 -10.04
N PRO A 20 -13.77 40.93 -11.17
CA PRO A 20 -13.75 39.49 -11.44
C PRO A 20 -13.03 38.71 -10.34
N VAL A 21 -13.55 37.55 -9.99
CA VAL A 21 -12.98 36.66 -8.99
C VAL A 21 -12.29 35.50 -9.68
N GLU A 22 -11.06 35.23 -9.29
CA GLU A 22 -10.33 34.03 -9.72
C GLU A 22 -10.37 32.97 -8.62
N ALA A 23 -10.91 31.78 -8.94
CA ALA A 23 -10.87 30.66 -8.04
C ALA A 23 -9.40 30.23 -7.83
N PRO A 24 -9.03 29.74 -6.62
CA PRO A 24 -7.69 29.23 -6.38
C PRO A 24 -7.38 28.03 -7.28
N ASP A 25 -6.11 27.79 -7.55
CA ASP A 25 -5.68 26.55 -8.18
C ASP A 25 -5.85 25.41 -7.18
N SER A 26 -6.76 24.50 -7.48
CA SER A 26 -7.20 23.43 -6.58
C SER A 26 -6.70 22.05 -7.01
N ILE A 27 -6.27 21.91 -8.27
CA ILE A 27 -5.68 20.66 -8.74
C ILE A 27 -4.32 20.47 -8.09
N GLN A 28 -4.21 19.39 -7.34
CA GLN A 28 -2.96 19.04 -6.66
C GLN A 28 -2.45 17.68 -7.13
N SER A 29 -1.14 17.58 -7.35
CA SER A 29 -0.48 16.31 -7.59
C SER A 29 -0.56 15.42 -6.35
N ILE A 30 -0.84 14.13 -6.54
CA ILE A 30 -0.80 13.11 -5.48
C ILE A 30 0.59 12.51 -5.49
N ALA A 31 1.38 12.79 -4.47
CA ALA A 31 2.65 12.13 -4.24
C ALA A 31 2.43 10.86 -3.45
N ARG A 32 2.72 9.69 -4.05
CA ARG A 32 2.59 8.40 -3.39
C ARG A 32 3.94 7.89 -2.92
N ALA A 33 4.03 7.58 -1.64
CA ALA A 33 5.17 6.86 -1.08
C ALA A 33 4.87 5.37 -1.07
N LYS A 34 5.88 4.54 -1.37
CA LYS A 34 5.82 3.09 -1.36
C LYS A 34 6.93 2.57 -0.48
N VAL A 35 6.58 1.74 0.48
CA VAL A 35 7.52 1.15 1.43
C VAL A 35 7.37 -0.36 1.39
N LEU A 36 8.48 -1.07 1.22
CA LEU A 36 8.55 -2.52 1.32
C LEU A 36 9.43 -2.88 2.52
N ILE A 37 8.87 -3.64 3.46
CA ILE A 37 9.49 -3.99 4.73
C ILE A 37 9.63 -5.50 4.80
N ALA A 38 10.83 -6.00 5.10
CA ALA A 38 11.05 -7.37 5.51
C ALA A 38 10.75 -7.49 7.00
N LEU A 39 9.74 -8.28 7.36
CA LEU A 39 9.30 -8.42 8.75
C LEU A 39 10.09 -9.48 9.50
N GLY A 40 10.48 -10.55 8.82
CA GLY A 40 11.24 -11.62 9.44
C GLY A 40 11.35 -12.86 8.56
N GLU A 41 12.10 -13.83 9.05
CA GLU A 41 12.34 -15.09 8.37
C GLU A 41 11.20 -16.10 8.61
N GLY A 42 10.97 -16.93 7.61
CA GLY A 42 10.10 -18.09 7.65
C GLY A 42 8.67 -17.76 7.27
N GLU A 43 7.80 -18.75 7.42
CA GLU A 43 6.40 -18.52 7.17
C GLU A 43 5.71 -17.98 8.43
N PHE A 44 5.10 -16.79 8.32
CA PHE A 44 4.29 -16.21 9.37
C PHE A 44 2.87 -16.77 9.32
N ALA A 45 2.24 -16.90 10.48
CA ALA A 45 0.89 -17.40 10.61
C ALA A 45 -0.14 -16.32 10.29
N GLY A 46 -1.05 -16.66 9.39
CA GLY A 46 -2.19 -15.82 9.07
C GLY A 46 -1.86 -14.56 8.29
N GLY A 47 -2.89 -13.89 7.79
CA GLY A 47 -2.78 -12.61 7.10
C GLY A 47 -2.65 -11.46 8.11
N LEU A 48 -1.78 -10.51 7.80
CA LEU A 48 -1.72 -9.24 8.49
C LEU A 48 -2.77 -8.32 7.85
N ASP A 49 -3.73 -7.86 8.61
CA ASP A 49 -4.81 -6.96 8.15
C ASP A 49 -4.53 -5.49 8.51
N GLY A 50 -5.30 -4.57 7.91
CA GLY A 50 -5.12 -3.14 8.12
C GLY A 50 -5.43 -2.66 9.55
N LYS A 51 -6.07 -3.48 10.39
CA LYS A 51 -6.32 -3.17 11.80
C LYS A 51 -5.06 -3.35 12.65
N ASN A 52 -4.14 -4.17 12.15
CA ASN A 52 -2.89 -4.52 12.80
C ASN A 52 -1.66 -3.88 12.13
N ILE A 53 -1.88 -2.91 11.23
CA ILE A 53 -0.85 -2.09 10.59
C ILE A 53 -1.12 -0.64 10.93
N PHE A 54 -0.12 0.07 11.43
CA PHE A 54 -0.25 1.43 11.94
C PHE A 54 0.73 2.36 11.25
N LEU A 55 0.30 3.58 10.97
CA LEU A 55 1.16 4.67 10.51
C LEU A 55 1.16 5.78 11.56
N GLY A 56 2.31 6.39 11.75
CA GLY A 56 2.42 7.49 12.72
C GLY A 56 3.84 8.00 12.90
N ASP A 57 4.04 8.63 14.02
CA ASP A 57 5.35 9.07 14.52
C ASP A 57 5.59 8.49 15.92
N SER A 58 6.69 8.86 16.57
CA SER A 58 7.04 8.36 17.90
C SER A 58 6.02 8.71 19.00
N SER A 59 5.08 9.61 18.74
CA SER A 59 4.09 10.09 19.71
C SER A 59 2.71 9.45 19.54
N SER A 60 2.34 9.05 18.31
CA SER A 60 1.01 8.53 18.01
C SER A 60 1.01 7.63 16.78
N TYR A 61 0.33 6.50 16.89
CA TYR A 61 0.13 5.55 15.81
C TYR A 61 -1.36 5.35 15.55
N THR A 62 -1.76 5.46 14.28
CA THR A 62 -3.14 5.26 13.84
C THR A 62 -3.22 4.00 12.97
N PRO A 63 -4.14 3.06 13.22
CA PRO A 63 -4.29 1.88 12.38
C PRO A 63 -4.72 2.26 10.96
N LEU A 64 -4.35 1.47 9.96
CA LEU A 64 -4.82 1.70 8.59
C LEU A 64 -6.34 1.57 8.48
N GLN A 65 -6.92 0.62 9.23
CA GLN A 65 -8.36 0.37 9.25
C GLN A 65 -8.90 0.37 10.67
N ASN A 66 -10.09 0.92 10.82
CA ASN A 66 -10.90 0.83 12.03
C ASN A 66 -11.50 -0.58 12.21
N ALA A 67 -12.13 -0.83 13.35
CA ALA A 67 -12.79 -2.11 13.63
C ALA A 67 -13.90 -2.46 12.62
N ASP A 68 -14.59 -1.46 12.06
CA ASP A 68 -15.63 -1.60 11.03
C ASP A 68 -15.08 -1.80 9.60
N GLY A 69 -13.74 -1.76 9.43
CA GLY A 69 -13.07 -1.91 8.13
C GLY A 69 -12.90 -0.61 7.36
N SER A 70 -13.40 0.52 7.84
CA SER A 70 -13.15 1.83 7.22
C SER A 70 -11.68 2.23 7.34
N TYR A 71 -11.15 2.91 6.32
CA TYR A 71 -9.76 3.37 6.31
C TYR A 71 -9.61 4.72 7.02
N ASN A 72 -8.56 4.85 7.83
CA ASN A 72 -8.20 6.11 8.48
C ASN A 72 -7.37 7.04 7.58
N PHE A 73 -6.81 6.52 6.49
CA PHE A 73 -6.00 7.28 5.54
C PHE A 73 -6.58 7.17 4.13
N ASN A 74 -6.52 8.26 3.38
CA ASN A 74 -6.94 8.27 1.99
C ASN A 74 -5.88 7.63 1.08
N ASN A 75 -6.33 6.93 0.03
CA ASN A 75 -5.45 6.34 -0.99
C ASN A 75 -4.37 5.40 -0.43
N VAL A 76 -4.64 4.74 0.69
CA VAL A 76 -3.74 3.75 1.27
C VAL A 76 -3.98 2.38 0.63
N LYS A 77 -2.89 1.64 0.38
CA LYS A 77 -2.90 0.24 -0.01
C LYS A 77 -1.85 -0.51 0.80
N TYR A 78 -2.12 -1.76 1.07
CA TYR A 78 -1.14 -2.65 1.67
C TYR A 78 -1.24 -4.05 1.07
N GLU A 79 -0.13 -4.77 1.08
CA GLU A 79 -0.06 -6.19 0.75
C GLU A 79 0.87 -6.89 1.74
N PHE A 80 0.50 -8.09 2.12
CA PHE A 80 1.30 -8.94 3.00
C PHE A 80 1.67 -10.23 2.27
N ARG A 81 2.92 -10.66 2.48
CA ARG A 81 3.40 -11.99 2.09
C ARG A 81 3.91 -12.68 3.34
N SER A 82 3.46 -13.91 3.58
CA SER A 82 3.78 -14.64 4.81
C SER A 82 5.21 -15.19 4.85
N GLY A 83 5.93 -15.21 3.74
CA GLY A 83 7.28 -15.77 3.68
C GLY A 83 7.32 -17.23 3.23
N THR A 84 6.38 -17.68 2.40
CA THR A 84 6.42 -19.02 1.82
C THR A 84 7.54 -19.16 0.79
N GLN A 85 7.95 -20.41 0.51
CA GLN A 85 8.96 -20.71 -0.50
C GLN A 85 8.50 -20.35 -1.92
N ASP A 86 7.22 -20.40 -2.20
CA ASP A 86 6.62 -20.19 -3.51
C ASP A 86 5.89 -18.84 -3.65
N GLN A 87 6.03 -17.93 -2.64
CA GLN A 87 5.36 -16.63 -2.67
C GLN A 87 5.68 -15.81 -3.92
N ASP A 88 4.67 -15.09 -4.41
CA ASP A 88 4.83 -14.15 -5.50
C ASP A 88 5.46 -12.83 -5.03
N TYR A 89 6.13 -12.15 -5.97
CA TYR A 89 6.66 -10.81 -5.72
C TYR A 89 5.55 -9.76 -5.60
N ILE A 90 5.84 -8.70 -4.86
CA ILE A 90 4.95 -7.54 -4.76
C ILE A 90 5.20 -6.63 -5.96
N GLN A 91 4.13 -6.33 -6.71
CA GLN A 91 4.20 -5.51 -7.91
C GLN A 91 4.44 -4.03 -7.60
N GLY A 92 5.02 -3.32 -8.57
CA GLY A 92 5.15 -1.86 -8.49
C GLY A 92 6.49 -1.35 -7.99
N PHE A 93 7.49 -2.24 -7.86
CA PHE A 93 8.88 -1.89 -7.64
C PHE A 93 9.66 -2.10 -8.94
N PRO A 94 9.89 -1.04 -9.72
CA PRO A 94 10.58 -1.15 -11.00
C PRO A 94 12.05 -1.50 -10.80
N GLY A 95 12.53 -2.46 -11.58
CA GLY A 95 13.96 -2.72 -11.73
C GLY A 95 14.57 -1.88 -12.84
N ILE A 96 13.82 -1.70 -13.93
CA ILE A 96 14.23 -0.92 -15.09
C ILE A 96 13.07 -0.04 -15.52
N GLU A 97 13.34 1.23 -15.74
CA GLU A 97 12.40 2.20 -16.33
C GLU A 97 13.04 2.90 -17.52
N ASN A 98 12.35 2.89 -18.65
CA ASN A 98 12.75 3.62 -19.83
C ASN A 98 11.63 4.61 -20.22
N GLU A 99 11.84 5.88 -19.93
CA GLU A 99 10.88 6.94 -20.24
C GLU A 99 11.11 7.48 -21.64
N LEU A 100 10.04 7.47 -22.44
CA LEU A 100 10.01 8.02 -23.80
C LEU A 100 9.11 9.25 -23.81
N GLN A 101 9.71 10.40 -24.11
CA GLN A 101 8.98 11.66 -24.25
C GLN A 101 8.11 11.61 -25.51
N VAL A 102 6.84 12.01 -25.39
CA VAL A 102 5.84 11.96 -26.46
C VAL A 102 5.36 13.34 -26.85
N SER A 103 4.97 14.16 -25.89
CA SER A 103 4.48 15.54 -26.08
C SER A 103 3.32 15.69 -27.07
N TYR A 104 2.45 14.66 -27.16
CA TYR A 104 1.34 14.60 -28.12
C TYR A 104 0.10 15.30 -27.54
N GLU A 105 -0.44 16.30 -28.27
CA GLU A 105 -1.71 16.94 -27.92
C GLU A 105 -2.87 16.01 -28.24
N LEU A 106 -3.66 15.68 -27.23
CA LEU A 106 -4.75 14.72 -27.36
C LEU A 106 -6.07 15.44 -27.71
N LYS A 107 -6.62 15.09 -28.85
CA LYS A 107 -7.93 15.54 -29.33
C LYS A 107 -8.96 14.42 -29.21
N GLN A 108 -10.25 14.77 -29.03
CA GLN A 108 -11.30 13.76 -28.95
C GLN A 108 -11.36 12.86 -30.18
N ALA A 109 -11.24 13.45 -31.38
CA ALA A 109 -11.33 12.75 -32.64
C ALA A 109 -10.11 11.86 -32.95
N VAL A 110 -8.93 12.16 -32.34
CA VAL A 110 -7.68 11.49 -32.69
C VAL A 110 -7.00 11.00 -31.40
N PRO A 111 -7.17 9.72 -31.06
CA PRO A 111 -6.51 9.13 -29.91
C PRO A 111 -5.00 8.98 -30.14
N TYR A 112 -4.24 8.97 -29.08
CA TYR A 112 -2.86 8.53 -29.11
C TYR A 112 -2.80 7.00 -29.07
N VAL A 113 -2.11 6.39 -30.02
CA VAL A 113 -1.93 4.92 -30.09
C VAL A 113 -0.45 4.60 -30.16
N ARG A 114 -0.02 3.62 -29.36
CA ARG A 114 1.36 3.13 -29.35
C ARG A 114 1.37 1.60 -29.31
N ALA A 115 2.05 0.98 -30.27
CA ALA A 115 2.38 -0.44 -30.24
C ALA A 115 3.60 -0.69 -29.33
N VAL A 116 3.54 -1.77 -28.58
CA VAL A 116 4.58 -2.23 -27.65
C VAL A 116 4.83 -3.71 -27.89
N SER A 117 5.96 -4.03 -28.51
CA SER A 117 6.33 -5.40 -28.91
C SER A 117 7.25 -6.11 -27.91
N ASN A 118 7.82 -5.38 -26.94
CA ASN A 118 8.68 -5.99 -25.93
C ASN A 118 7.85 -6.72 -24.87
N THR A 119 7.64 -8.01 -25.04
CA THR A 119 6.84 -8.87 -24.15
C THR A 119 7.46 -9.10 -22.77
N GLN A 120 8.68 -8.61 -22.51
CA GLN A 120 9.32 -8.68 -21.20
C GLN A 120 8.87 -7.58 -20.23
N LEU A 121 8.12 -6.59 -20.71
CA LEU A 121 7.62 -5.51 -19.87
C LEU A 121 6.59 -6.01 -18.86
N SER A 122 6.62 -5.41 -17.68
CA SER A 122 5.66 -5.67 -16.61
C SER A 122 4.53 -4.63 -16.59
N ALA A 123 4.83 -3.39 -17.00
CA ALA A 123 3.87 -2.30 -17.01
C ALA A 123 4.28 -1.17 -17.97
N LEU A 124 3.31 -0.32 -18.29
CA LEU A 124 3.53 1.01 -18.88
C LEU A 124 3.10 2.08 -17.89
N ARG A 125 3.85 3.17 -17.79
CA ARG A 125 3.42 4.37 -17.07
C ARG A 125 3.12 5.46 -18.09
N VAL A 126 1.86 5.89 -18.15
CA VAL A 126 1.39 6.97 -19.02
C VAL A 126 1.35 8.26 -18.22
N ARG A 127 2.10 9.27 -18.63
CA ARG A 127 2.10 10.59 -18.03
C ARG A 127 1.30 11.54 -18.91
N LEU A 128 0.21 12.05 -18.34
CA LEU A 128 -0.71 13.00 -18.94
C LEU A 128 -0.44 14.40 -18.38
N GLY A 129 -0.62 15.43 -19.19
CA GLY A 129 -0.37 16.82 -18.78
C GLY A 129 -1.44 17.77 -19.24
N TRP A 130 -1.75 18.75 -18.39
CA TRP A 130 -2.63 19.89 -18.65
C TRP A 130 -1.82 21.16 -18.40
N PRO A 131 -1.37 21.88 -19.46
CA PRO A 131 -0.59 23.10 -19.27
C PRO A 131 -1.35 24.17 -18.51
N THR A 132 -2.66 24.27 -18.75
CA THR A 132 -3.62 25.14 -18.07
C THR A 132 -4.99 24.50 -18.19
N LEU A 133 -5.80 24.59 -17.15
CA LEU A 133 -7.17 24.11 -17.14
C LEU A 133 -8.05 25.14 -16.44
N LEU A 134 -8.89 25.87 -17.21
CA LEU A 134 -9.78 26.87 -16.67
C LEU A 134 -10.94 27.23 -17.64
N LEU A 135 -12.00 27.76 -17.06
CA LEU A 135 -13.11 28.41 -17.74
C LEU A 135 -13.19 29.86 -17.27
N GLN A 136 -13.14 30.81 -18.20
CA GLN A 136 -13.45 32.21 -17.96
C GLN A 136 -14.93 32.46 -18.21
N LYS A 137 -15.68 32.85 -17.19
CA LYS A 137 -17.11 33.21 -17.32
C LYS A 137 -17.28 34.57 -17.98
N ASN A 138 -18.50 34.85 -18.52
CA ASN A 138 -18.81 36.12 -19.16
C ASN A 138 -18.66 37.35 -18.24
N ASN A 139 -18.72 37.16 -16.95
CA ASN A 139 -18.50 38.20 -15.94
C ASN A 139 -17.01 38.41 -15.57
N GLY A 140 -16.10 37.71 -16.25
CA GLY A 140 -14.66 37.74 -16.03
C GLY A 140 -14.13 36.78 -14.96
N ASP A 141 -14.99 36.11 -14.20
CA ASP A 141 -14.55 35.14 -13.21
C ASP A 141 -13.84 33.97 -13.90
N LYS A 142 -12.72 33.50 -13.29
CA LYS A 142 -12.01 32.28 -13.71
C LYS A 142 -12.30 31.13 -12.75
N VAL A 143 -12.81 30.04 -13.29
CA VAL A 143 -13.17 28.82 -12.51
C VAL A 143 -12.56 27.60 -13.15
N GLY A 144 -12.67 26.43 -12.48
CA GLY A 144 -12.26 25.16 -13.03
C GLY A 144 -13.14 24.68 -14.18
N THR A 145 -12.62 23.70 -14.91
CA THR A 145 -13.35 22.94 -15.92
C THR A 145 -12.97 21.49 -15.84
N ARG A 146 -13.75 20.63 -16.51
CA ARG A 146 -13.61 19.18 -16.42
C ARG A 146 -13.13 18.58 -17.74
N VAL A 147 -12.12 17.71 -17.68
CA VAL A 147 -11.64 16.91 -18.81
C VAL A 147 -11.64 15.43 -18.42
N GLU A 148 -12.39 14.63 -19.15
CA GLU A 148 -12.45 13.20 -19.01
C GLU A 148 -11.59 12.51 -20.06
N TYR A 149 -10.98 11.39 -19.67
CA TYR A 149 -10.11 10.61 -20.54
C TYR A 149 -10.17 9.13 -20.18
N ALA A 150 -9.75 8.28 -21.12
CA ALA A 150 -9.58 6.85 -20.90
C ALA A 150 -8.25 6.37 -21.45
N ILE A 151 -7.72 5.33 -20.80
CA ILE A 151 -6.58 4.55 -21.30
C ILE A 151 -7.08 3.15 -21.55
N ASP A 152 -6.86 2.66 -22.77
CA ASP A 152 -7.26 1.34 -23.20
C ASP A 152 -6.02 0.53 -23.55
N LEU A 153 -6.12 -0.78 -23.37
CA LEU A 153 -5.09 -1.76 -23.72
C LEU A 153 -5.69 -2.85 -24.61
N SER A 154 -5.00 -3.17 -25.69
CA SER A 154 -5.26 -4.35 -26.52
C SER A 154 -4.09 -5.31 -26.36
N VAL A 155 -4.38 -6.61 -26.26
CA VAL A 155 -3.40 -7.68 -26.10
C VAL A 155 -3.39 -8.53 -27.36
N ASP A 156 -2.21 -8.79 -27.91
CA ASP A 156 -1.99 -9.65 -29.10
C ASP A 156 -2.92 -9.30 -30.30
N GLY A 157 -3.24 -8.01 -30.47
CA GLY A 157 -4.11 -7.55 -31.55
C GLY A 157 -5.61 -7.79 -31.31
N GLY A 158 -5.99 -8.21 -30.10
CA GLY A 158 -7.39 -8.36 -29.68
C GLY A 158 -8.11 -7.03 -29.50
N PRO A 159 -9.35 -7.04 -29.00
CA PRO A 159 -10.12 -5.83 -28.75
C PRO A 159 -9.48 -4.95 -27.68
N TYR A 160 -9.77 -3.66 -27.72
CA TYR A 160 -9.38 -2.74 -26.69
C TYR A 160 -10.25 -2.87 -25.44
N GLU A 161 -9.63 -3.02 -24.30
CA GLU A 161 -10.27 -2.95 -22.98
C GLU A 161 -9.86 -1.65 -22.27
N THR A 162 -10.80 -0.96 -21.66
CA THR A 162 -10.51 0.25 -20.89
C THR A 162 -9.94 -0.14 -19.53
N VAL A 163 -8.68 0.21 -19.30
CA VAL A 163 -7.95 -0.09 -18.06
C VAL A 163 -7.90 1.10 -17.09
N VAL A 164 -8.11 2.32 -17.60
CA VAL A 164 -8.21 3.53 -16.80
C VAL A 164 -9.33 4.41 -17.33
N ASN A 165 -10.27 4.79 -16.47
CA ASN A 165 -11.19 5.91 -16.68
C ASN A 165 -10.81 7.01 -15.68
N GLY A 166 -10.56 8.21 -16.18
CA GLY A 166 -10.14 9.33 -15.35
C GLY A 166 -10.78 10.64 -15.73
N ALA A 167 -10.79 11.55 -14.78
CA ALA A 167 -11.17 12.94 -15.00
C ALA A 167 -10.23 13.86 -14.21
N VAL A 168 -9.99 15.04 -14.75
CA VAL A 168 -9.48 16.18 -14.01
C VAL A 168 -10.60 17.21 -14.00
N ASP A 169 -11.02 17.63 -12.81
CA ASP A 169 -12.15 18.50 -12.59
C ASP A 169 -11.74 19.56 -11.59
N ASP A 170 -11.18 20.62 -12.10
CA ASP A 170 -10.81 21.79 -11.31
C ASP A 170 -10.02 22.82 -12.13
N LYS A 171 -9.37 23.80 -11.45
CA LYS A 171 -8.57 24.85 -12.05
C LYS A 171 -7.09 24.66 -11.82
N THR A 172 -6.29 24.84 -12.85
CA THR A 172 -4.84 25.09 -12.75
C THR A 172 -4.38 26.13 -13.77
N THR A 173 -3.50 27.03 -13.34
CA THR A 173 -2.82 28.00 -14.19
C THR A 173 -1.39 27.64 -14.51
N SER A 174 -0.90 26.52 -13.93
CA SER A 174 0.41 25.94 -14.19
C SER A 174 0.28 24.52 -14.70
N LEU A 175 1.35 23.97 -15.26
CA LEU A 175 1.37 22.61 -15.75
C LEU A 175 1.04 21.63 -14.63
N TYR A 176 -0.06 20.91 -14.80
CA TYR A 176 -0.44 19.78 -13.95
C TYR A 176 -0.18 18.47 -14.70
N GLU A 177 0.46 17.52 -14.05
CA GLU A 177 0.72 16.19 -14.60
C GLU A 177 0.11 15.10 -13.73
N ARG A 178 -0.39 14.05 -14.39
CA ARG A 178 -0.92 12.85 -13.73
C ARG A 178 -0.37 11.60 -14.41
N SER A 179 0.19 10.71 -13.63
CA SER A 179 0.72 9.43 -14.11
C SER A 179 -0.21 8.28 -13.77
N HIS A 180 -0.39 7.37 -14.73
CA HIS A 180 -1.11 6.13 -14.57
C HIS A 180 -0.21 4.95 -14.90
N ARG A 181 -0.06 4.02 -13.95
CA ARG A 181 0.58 2.74 -14.22
C ARG A 181 -0.48 1.77 -14.76
N VAL A 182 -0.21 1.18 -15.90
CA VAL A 182 -0.99 0.12 -16.54
C VAL A 182 -0.17 -1.16 -16.46
N ASN A 183 -0.61 -2.13 -15.66
CA ASN A 183 0.00 -3.45 -15.60
C ASN A 183 -0.31 -4.21 -16.89
N LEU A 184 0.69 -4.88 -17.44
CA LEU A 184 0.59 -5.60 -18.69
C LEU A 184 0.32 -7.09 -18.42
N PRO A 185 -0.80 -7.65 -18.90
CA PRO A 185 -1.02 -9.09 -18.85
C PRO A 185 -0.04 -9.81 -19.78
N LYS A 186 0.10 -11.11 -19.65
CA LYS A 186 0.95 -11.90 -20.55
C LYS A 186 0.48 -11.74 -22.01
N ALA A 187 1.43 -11.53 -22.92
CA ALA A 187 1.21 -11.41 -24.35
C ALA A 187 2.25 -12.22 -25.12
N SER A 188 1.85 -12.70 -26.31
CA SER A 188 2.74 -13.43 -27.22
C SER A 188 3.40 -12.50 -28.24
N THR A 189 2.70 -11.51 -28.73
CA THR A 189 3.16 -10.55 -29.75
C THR A 189 3.33 -9.13 -29.21
N GLY A 190 2.66 -8.81 -28.09
CA GLY A 190 2.72 -7.52 -27.43
C GLY A 190 1.37 -6.85 -27.22
N TRP A 191 1.40 -5.55 -27.04
CA TRP A 191 0.24 -4.75 -26.68
C TRP A 191 0.10 -3.53 -27.57
N GLN A 192 -1.13 -3.00 -27.65
CA GLN A 192 -1.40 -1.65 -28.11
C GLN A 192 -2.00 -0.83 -26.98
N LEU A 193 -1.32 0.25 -26.63
CA LEU A 193 -1.80 1.27 -25.72
C LEU A 193 -2.56 2.33 -26.52
N ARG A 194 -3.78 2.69 -26.08
CA ARG A 194 -4.56 3.77 -26.65
C ARG A 194 -4.98 4.74 -25.53
N VAL A 195 -4.70 6.02 -25.72
CA VAL A 195 -5.14 7.09 -24.81
C VAL A 195 -6.16 7.93 -25.54
N ARG A 196 -7.35 8.07 -24.95
CA ARG A 196 -8.47 8.84 -25.54
C ARG A 196 -8.88 10.01 -24.64
N ARG A 197 -9.11 11.15 -25.25
CA ARG A 197 -9.87 12.23 -24.63
C ARG A 197 -11.36 11.92 -24.82
N ILE A 198 -12.15 11.95 -23.75
CA ILE A 198 -13.58 11.69 -23.77
C ILE A 198 -14.36 13.01 -23.92
N THR A 199 -13.98 14.02 -23.14
CA THR A 199 -14.58 15.38 -23.24
C THR A 199 -14.33 15.94 -24.64
N PRO A 200 -15.36 16.46 -25.34
CA PRO A 200 -15.19 17.15 -26.61
C PRO A 200 -14.18 18.30 -26.54
N ASP A 201 -13.47 18.54 -27.64
CA ASP A 201 -12.58 19.70 -27.75
C ASP A 201 -13.38 20.97 -27.68
N SER A 202 -13.00 21.91 -26.83
CA SER A 202 -13.68 23.21 -26.75
C SER A 202 -13.40 24.05 -27.98
N THR A 203 -14.46 24.65 -28.52
CA THR A 203 -14.39 25.70 -29.55
C THR A 203 -14.47 27.11 -28.96
N SER A 204 -14.71 27.22 -27.65
CA SER A 204 -14.83 28.51 -26.96
C SER A 204 -13.45 29.02 -26.54
N VAL A 205 -13.16 30.27 -26.87
CA VAL A 205 -11.95 30.99 -26.43
C VAL A 205 -11.90 31.18 -24.91
N ASN A 206 -13.02 31.00 -24.24
CA ASN A 206 -13.13 31.14 -22.78
C ASN A 206 -12.77 29.85 -22.02
N ILE A 207 -12.57 28.72 -22.71
CA ILE A 207 -12.21 27.45 -22.11
C ILE A 207 -10.81 27.06 -22.56
N VAL A 208 -9.94 26.87 -21.58
CA VAL A 208 -8.59 26.33 -21.80
C VAL A 208 -8.56 24.96 -21.17
N ASP A 209 -8.52 23.91 -22.00
CA ASP A 209 -8.68 22.53 -21.58
C ASP A 209 -7.76 21.57 -22.38
N THR A 210 -6.65 22.11 -22.89
CA THR A 210 -5.66 21.31 -23.62
C THR A 210 -5.11 20.20 -22.76
N MET A 211 -5.15 18.98 -23.30
CA MET A 211 -4.61 17.76 -22.68
C MET A 211 -3.51 17.17 -23.56
N ARG A 212 -2.45 16.65 -22.96
CA ARG A 212 -1.33 16.03 -23.67
C ARG A 212 -0.95 14.69 -23.08
N VAL A 213 -0.49 13.77 -23.93
CA VAL A 213 0.35 12.64 -23.50
C VAL A 213 1.78 13.18 -23.45
N VAL A 214 2.32 13.32 -22.25
CA VAL A 214 3.65 13.91 -22.03
C VAL A 214 4.73 12.87 -22.28
N ALA A 215 4.59 11.69 -21.66
CA ALA A 215 5.55 10.60 -21.79
C ALA A 215 4.88 9.24 -21.61
N VAL A 216 5.51 8.21 -22.13
CA VAL A 216 5.19 6.81 -21.84
C VAL A 216 6.47 6.14 -21.37
N THR A 217 6.44 5.56 -20.16
CA THR A 217 7.58 4.83 -19.57
C THR A 217 7.34 3.33 -19.68
N GLU A 218 8.28 2.63 -20.24
CA GLU A 218 8.32 1.16 -20.25
C GLU A 218 8.97 0.67 -18.96
N ILE A 219 8.32 -0.28 -18.28
CA ILE A 219 8.71 -0.73 -16.93
C ILE A 219 8.90 -2.23 -16.93
N ILE A 220 10.05 -2.68 -16.42
CA ILE A 220 10.30 -4.06 -16.03
C ILE A 220 10.40 -4.09 -14.51
N ASP A 221 9.50 -4.80 -13.84
CA ASP A 221 9.54 -4.97 -12.39
C ASP A 221 10.70 -5.85 -11.96
N ALA A 222 11.25 -5.56 -10.81
CA ALA A 222 12.38 -6.29 -10.25
C ALA A 222 12.06 -7.75 -9.90
N LYS A 223 10.78 -8.12 -9.78
CA LYS A 223 10.26 -9.48 -9.48
C LYS A 223 10.98 -10.15 -8.29
N LEU A 224 11.27 -9.36 -7.27
CA LEU A 224 11.96 -9.82 -6.06
C LEU A 224 10.98 -10.55 -5.16
N ARG A 225 11.06 -11.87 -5.16
CA ARG A 225 10.15 -12.74 -4.40
C ARG A 225 10.47 -12.78 -2.91
N TYR A 226 11.75 -12.62 -2.52
CA TYR A 226 12.22 -12.72 -1.15
C TYR A 226 11.67 -13.97 -0.44
N VAL A 227 11.85 -15.14 -1.07
CA VAL A 227 11.39 -16.43 -0.53
C VAL A 227 11.85 -16.64 0.92
N ASN A 228 11.04 -17.28 1.73
CA ASN A 228 11.25 -17.47 3.17
C ASN A 228 11.37 -16.16 3.98
N THR A 229 10.88 -15.04 3.45
CA THR A 229 10.86 -13.75 4.16
C THR A 229 9.45 -13.18 4.15
N ALA A 230 8.89 -12.93 5.32
CA ALA A 230 7.61 -12.25 5.45
C ALA A 230 7.78 -10.77 5.06
N LEU A 231 6.90 -10.28 4.18
CA LEU A 231 6.98 -8.92 3.62
C LEU A 231 5.70 -8.16 3.90
N LEU A 232 5.85 -6.89 4.23
CA LEU A 232 4.78 -5.92 4.28
C LEU A 232 5.05 -4.81 3.26
N TYR A 233 4.13 -4.61 2.33
CA TYR A 233 4.08 -3.46 1.45
C TYR A 233 3.01 -2.49 1.92
N VAL A 234 3.35 -1.20 1.97
CA VAL A 234 2.41 -0.12 2.26
C VAL A 234 2.62 1.01 1.25
N GLU A 235 1.53 1.45 0.63
CA GLU A 235 1.48 2.63 -0.24
C GLU A 235 0.51 3.63 0.37
N PHE A 236 0.90 4.91 0.44
CA PHE A 236 0.08 5.98 0.99
C PHE A 236 0.33 7.31 0.29
N ASP A 237 -0.62 8.24 0.43
CA ASP A 237 -0.48 9.61 -0.05
C ASP A 237 0.46 10.37 0.89
N ALA A 238 1.62 10.77 0.36
CA ALA A 238 2.66 11.46 1.13
C ALA A 238 2.21 12.82 1.71
N LYS A 239 1.19 13.46 1.14
CA LYS A 239 0.66 14.73 1.66
C LYS A 239 0.01 14.62 3.03
N GLN A 240 -0.46 13.43 3.40
CA GLN A 240 -1.03 13.18 4.72
C GLN A 240 0.03 13.18 5.83
N PHE A 241 1.30 13.15 5.45
CA PHE A 241 2.45 13.11 6.36
C PHE A 241 3.44 14.25 6.06
N PRO A 242 3.11 15.48 6.47
CA PRO A 242 3.92 16.66 6.11
C PRO A 242 5.32 16.65 6.72
N ASN A 243 5.53 15.87 7.78
CA ASN A 243 6.81 15.75 8.48
C ASN A 243 7.74 14.68 7.87
N GLY A 244 7.34 14.05 6.75
CA GLY A 244 8.12 13.02 6.07
C GLY A 244 7.43 11.66 6.01
N ILE A 245 8.19 10.61 5.73
CA ILE A 245 7.66 9.24 5.67
C ILE A 245 7.28 8.81 7.09
N PRO A 246 6.01 8.38 7.34
CA PRO A 246 5.60 7.92 8.66
C PRO A 246 6.34 6.64 9.05
N GLN A 247 6.47 6.43 10.35
CA GLN A 247 6.87 5.12 10.87
C GLN A 247 5.76 4.11 10.62
N VAL A 248 6.14 2.93 10.15
CA VAL A 248 5.22 1.81 9.93
C VAL A 248 5.41 0.83 11.07
N VAL A 249 4.36 0.60 11.83
CA VAL A 249 4.34 -0.39 12.91
C VAL A 249 3.30 -1.44 12.56
N CYS A 250 3.57 -2.70 12.84
CA CYS A 250 2.61 -3.77 12.62
C CYS A 250 2.68 -4.80 13.75
N ASN A 251 1.56 -5.49 13.95
CA ASN A 251 1.42 -6.56 14.94
C ASN A 251 1.04 -7.88 14.25
N PRO A 252 1.98 -8.55 13.57
CA PRO A 252 1.73 -9.82 12.93
C PRO A 252 1.68 -10.94 13.95
N LYS A 253 0.89 -11.99 13.66
CA LYS A 253 1.20 -13.31 14.23
C LYS A 253 2.55 -13.73 13.64
N GLY A 254 3.50 -14.06 14.50
CA GLY A 254 4.85 -14.39 14.08
C GLY A 254 4.93 -15.71 13.30
N ARG A 255 6.12 -16.27 13.27
CA ARG A 255 6.45 -17.48 12.55
C ARG A 255 5.63 -18.69 13.02
N ILE A 256 5.19 -19.54 12.08
CA ILE A 256 4.71 -20.88 12.37
C ILE A 256 5.90 -21.79 12.73
N ILE A 257 5.70 -22.62 13.75
CA ILE A 257 6.69 -23.55 14.25
C ILE A 257 6.08 -24.94 14.46
N ARG A 258 6.91 -25.91 14.75
CA ARG A 258 6.46 -27.26 15.07
C ARG A 258 5.83 -27.31 16.46
N VAL A 259 4.56 -27.71 16.51
CA VAL A 259 3.82 -27.94 17.74
C VAL A 259 3.19 -29.34 17.71
N PRO A 260 2.88 -29.98 18.83
CA PRO A 260 2.16 -31.25 18.82
C PRO A 260 0.87 -31.20 18.00
N ASP A 261 0.58 -32.25 17.23
CA ASP A 261 -0.67 -32.34 16.46
C ASP A 261 -1.92 -32.28 17.34
N THR A 262 -1.81 -32.73 18.60
CA THR A 262 -2.83 -32.69 19.64
C THR A 262 -2.97 -31.33 20.35
N TYR A 263 -2.13 -30.35 20.05
CA TYR A 263 -2.15 -29.01 20.65
C TYR A 263 -3.00 -28.03 19.85
N ASP A 264 -3.90 -27.34 20.52
CA ASP A 264 -4.59 -26.18 19.96
C ASP A 264 -3.92 -24.89 20.49
N PRO A 265 -3.20 -24.16 19.64
CA PRO A 265 -2.50 -22.95 20.05
C PRO A 265 -3.41 -21.73 20.31
N GLU A 266 -4.63 -21.71 19.79
CA GLU A 266 -5.58 -20.62 20.03
C GLU A 266 -6.15 -20.71 21.46
N THR A 267 -6.55 -21.91 21.89
CA THR A 267 -7.08 -22.18 23.22
C THR A 267 -6.01 -22.61 24.22
N ARG A 268 -4.80 -22.90 23.74
CA ARG A 268 -3.68 -23.44 24.52
C ARG A 268 -4.01 -24.73 25.25
N THR A 269 -4.78 -25.60 24.60
CA THR A 269 -5.23 -26.88 25.15
C THR A 269 -4.64 -28.07 24.41
N TYR A 270 -4.58 -29.19 25.10
CA TYR A 270 -4.03 -30.44 24.59
C TYR A 270 -5.11 -31.51 24.59
N PHE A 271 -5.27 -32.21 23.47
CA PHE A 271 -6.33 -33.22 23.31
C PHE A 271 -5.74 -34.63 23.12
N GLY A 272 -6.29 -35.61 23.84
CA GLY A 272 -5.89 -36.99 23.70
C GLY A 272 -4.46 -37.27 24.13
N THR A 273 -3.91 -38.41 23.68
CA THR A 273 -2.52 -38.80 23.91
C THR A 273 -1.67 -38.38 22.72
N TRP A 274 -0.60 -37.63 22.99
CA TRP A 274 0.34 -37.28 21.95
C TRP A 274 1.31 -38.43 21.65
N GLU A 275 1.38 -38.82 20.38
CA GLU A 275 2.25 -39.91 19.92
C GLU A 275 3.59 -39.41 19.33
N GLY A 276 3.93 -38.14 19.56
CA GLY A 276 5.16 -37.52 19.10
C GLY A 276 5.11 -36.95 17.67
N VAL A 277 3.92 -36.84 17.11
CA VAL A 277 3.66 -36.22 15.79
C VAL A 277 3.54 -34.70 15.94
N PHE A 278 4.07 -33.95 14.97
CA PHE A 278 4.03 -32.48 14.96
C PHE A 278 3.21 -31.96 13.78
N LYS A 279 2.58 -30.80 13.97
CA LYS A 279 2.03 -29.94 12.94
C LYS A 279 2.67 -28.56 12.96
N TRP A 280 2.54 -27.81 11.89
CA TRP A 280 2.98 -26.42 11.81
C TRP A 280 1.85 -25.49 12.26
N ALA A 281 2.10 -24.67 13.27
CA ALA A 281 1.16 -23.67 13.76
C ALA A 281 1.91 -22.54 14.48
N TRP A 282 1.24 -21.42 14.62
CA TRP A 282 1.75 -20.33 15.45
C TRP A 282 1.48 -20.65 16.93
N THR A 283 2.43 -20.34 17.78
CA THR A 283 2.26 -20.30 19.23
C THR A 283 3.27 -19.36 19.87
N ASP A 284 2.90 -18.79 21.02
CA ASP A 284 3.79 -18.05 21.91
C ASP A 284 4.22 -18.89 23.13
N ASN A 285 4.04 -20.22 23.10
CA ASN A 285 4.53 -21.13 24.11
C ASN A 285 6.06 -21.25 24.04
N PRO A 286 6.80 -20.86 25.10
CA PRO A 286 8.25 -20.79 25.06
C PRO A 286 8.93 -22.14 24.85
N ALA A 287 8.37 -23.25 25.33
CA ALA A 287 8.98 -24.56 25.17
C ALA A 287 8.99 -25.03 23.70
N TRP A 288 7.90 -24.75 22.94
CA TRP A 288 7.86 -25.09 21.51
C TRP A 288 8.73 -24.17 20.67
N ILE A 289 8.81 -22.88 21.04
CA ILE A 289 9.73 -21.94 20.42
C ILE A 289 11.17 -22.37 20.63
N TYR A 290 11.53 -22.78 21.85
CA TYR A 290 12.84 -23.30 22.18
C TYR A 290 13.19 -24.55 21.37
N TYR A 291 12.26 -25.51 21.26
CA TYR A 291 12.41 -26.71 20.46
C TYR A 291 12.66 -26.41 18.98
N ASP A 292 11.87 -25.49 18.40
CA ASP A 292 11.99 -25.13 17.00
C ASP A 292 13.32 -24.41 16.70
N ILE A 293 13.75 -23.48 17.55
CA ILE A 293 15.02 -22.77 17.38
C ILE A 293 16.20 -23.74 17.41
N ILE A 294 16.22 -24.72 18.32
CA ILE A 294 17.32 -25.69 18.38
C ILE A 294 17.39 -26.49 17.08
N LEU A 295 16.26 -26.95 16.57
CA LEU A 295 16.21 -27.84 15.40
C LEU A 295 16.10 -27.11 14.06
N ASN A 296 16.17 -25.78 14.04
CA ASN A 296 16.16 -25.05 12.79
C ASN A 296 17.53 -25.09 12.12
N GLU A 297 17.56 -25.52 10.84
CA GLU A 297 18.80 -25.67 10.07
C GLU A 297 19.40 -24.35 9.60
N ARG A 298 18.58 -23.30 9.47
CA ARG A 298 19.03 -22.01 8.91
C ARG A 298 19.57 -21.03 9.95
N PHE A 299 18.83 -20.87 11.07
CA PHE A 299 19.19 -19.90 12.10
C PHE A 299 19.40 -20.53 13.48
N GLY A 300 19.18 -21.83 13.62
CA GLY A 300 19.35 -22.57 14.86
C GLY A 300 20.56 -23.54 14.82
N LEU A 301 20.43 -24.61 15.57
CA LEU A 301 21.46 -25.64 15.71
C LEU A 301 21.15 -26.94 14.95
N GLY A 302 20.12 -26.96 14.09
CA GLY A 302 19.61 -28.15 13.41
C GLY A 302 20.62 -28.86 12.49
N GLN A 303 21.72 -28.21 12.10
CA GLN A 303 22.85 -28.85 11.41
C GLN A 303 23.78 -29.61 12.35
N ARG A 304 23.64 -29.46 13.67
CA ARG A 304 24.52 -30.03 14.68
C ARG A 304 23.78 -30.88 15.71
N ILE A 305 22.49 -30.59 15.93
CA ILE A 305 21.64 -31.27 16.91
C ILE A 305 20.48 -31.92 16.17
N ASP A 306 20.35 -33.21 16.31
CA ASP A 306 19.24 -33.99 15.77
C ASP A 306 18.07 -34.06 16.77
N ALA A 307 16.84 -34.24 16.28
CA ALA A 307 15.64 -34.33 17.10
C ALA A 307 15.65 -35.47 18.13
N THR A 308 16.43 -36.51 17.88
CA THR A 308 16.62 -37.66 18.83
C THR A 308 17.44 -37.28 20.04
N GLN A 309 18.21 -36.19 19.98
CA GLN A 309 19.04 -35.68 21.08
C GLN A 309 18.26 -34.77 22.04
N ILE A 310 17.00 -34.49 21.74
CA ILE A 310 16.13 -33.62 22.55
C ILE A 310 15.00 -34.48 23.13
N ASP A 311 14.82 -34.40 24.44
CA ASP A 311 13.68 -35.03 25.10
C ASP A 311 12.40 -34.20 24.84
N LYS A 312 11.73 -34.50 23.72
CA LYS A 312 10.47 -33.84 23.33
C LYS A 312 9.33 -34.12 24.32
N TRP A 313 9.40 -35.23 25.08
CA TRP A 313 8.36 -35.60 26.03
C TRP A 313 8.44 -34.74 27.28
N GLU A 314 9.65 -34.47 27.76
CA GLU A 314 9.82 -33.52 28.86
C GLU A 314 9.48 -32.12 28.46
N LEU A 315 9.86 -31.69 27.25
CA LEU A 315 9.40 -30.39 26.70
C LEU A 315 7.88 -30.29 26.57
N TYR A 316 7.19 -31.38 26.23
CA TYR A 316 5.73 -31.44 26.23
C TYR A 316 5.13 -31.13 27.60
N ARG A 317 5.70 -31.73 28.68
CA ARG A 317 5.27 -31.45 30.06
C ARG A 317 5.53 -30.00 30.47
N ILE A 318 6.69 -29.47 30.10
CA ILE A 318 7.04 -28.07 30.32
C ILE A 318 6.09 -27.15 29.56
N ALA A 319 5.78 -27.45 28.29
CA ALA A 319 4.84 -26.70 27.51
C ALA A 319 3.43 -26.65 28.12
N GLN A 320 2.94 -27.77 28.63
CA GLN A 320 1.68 -27.81 29.36
C GLN A 320 1.72 -26.96 30.65
N TYR A 321 2.87 -26.94 31.35
CA TYR A 321 3.05 -26.07 32.50
C TYR A 321 3.05 -24.57 32.13
N CYS A 322 3.66 -24.21 31.00
CA CYS A 322 3.64 -22.83 30.48
C CYS A 322 2.23 -22.37 30.14
N ASP A 323 1.37 -23.27 29.64
CA ASP A 323 -0.01 -22.96 29.24
C ASP A 323 -1.02 -22.94 30.40
N GLN A 324 -0.62 -23.36 31.62
CA GLN A 324 -1.50 -23.26 32.77
C GLN A 324 -1.92 -21.82 33.03
N LEU A 325 -3.22 -21.62 33.23
CA LEU A 325 -3.76 -20.32 33.56
C LEU A 325 -3.42 -19.92 35.01
N VAL A 326 -2.89 -18.73 35.15
CA VAL A 326 -2.61 -18.09 36.45
C VAL A 326 -3.34 -16.76 36.54
N PRO A 327 -3.57 -16.19 37.73
CA PRO A 327 -4.14 -14.84 37.85
C PRO A 327 -3.28 -13.81 37.11
N ASP A 328 -3.92 -12.90 36.38
CA ASP A 328 -3.25 -11.87 35.58
C ASP A 328 -2.64 -10.69 36.38
N GLY A 329 -2.76 -10.72 37.69
CA GLY A 329 -2.23 -9.70 38.60
C GLY A 329 -2.93 -8.33 38.54
N LYS A 330 -4.01 -8.17 37.75
CA LYS A 330 -4.72 -6.90 37.56
C LYS A 330 -5.85 -6.64 38.56
N GLY A 331 -5.96 -7.48 39.60
CA GLY A 331 -6.92 -7.28 40.69
C GLY A 331 -8.37 -7.71 40.39
N GLY A 332 -8.57 -8.61 39.43
CA GLY A 332 -9.87 -9.17 39.04
C GLY A 332 -9.87 -10.70 39.02
N SER A 333 -10.85 -11.30 38.36
CA SER A 333 -10.91 -12.75 38.06
C SER A 333 -10.21 -13.11 36.72
N GLY A 334 -9.46 -12.19 36.13
CA GLY A 334 -8.74 -12.39 34.89
C GLY A 334 -7.60 -13.40 35.08
N THR A 335 -7.39 -14.22 34.04
CA THR A 335 -6.31 -15.19 34.01
C THR A 335 -5.49 -15.04 32.74
N GLU A 336 -4.23 -15.39 32.80
CA GLU A 336 -3.31 -15.45 31.65
C GLU A 336 -2.47 -16.73 31.67
N PRO A 337 -1.90 -17.16 30.54
CA PRO A 337 -0.94 -18.25 30.54
C PRO A 337 0.26 -17.93 31.40
N ARG A 338 0.76 -18.93 32.13
CA ARG A 338 1.88 -18.80 33.08
C ARG A 338 3.11 -18.19 32.42
N PHE A 339 3.47 -18.65 31.24
CA PHE A 339 4.61 -18.15 30.48
C PHE A 339 4.27 -17.96 29.00
N ARG A 340 4.78 -16.85 28.41
CA ARG A 340 4.70 -16.54 27.00
C ARG A 340 6.06 -16.09 26.50
N CYS A 341 6.32 -16.35 25.23
CA CYS A 341 7.50 -15.88 24.54
C CYS A 341 7.07 -15.15 23.25
N ASN A 342 7.23 -13.82 23.26
CA ASN A 342 7.07 -12.99 22.08
C ASN A 342 8.38 -12.21 21.92
N VAL A 343 9.28 -12.73 21.10
CA VAL A 343 10.61 -12.16 20.91
C VAL A 343 10.88 -11.87 19.47
N TYR A 344 11.58 -10.76 19.21
CA TYR A 344 12.10 -10.41 17.90
C TYR A 344 13.63 -10.34 17.99
N ILE A 345 14.30 -11.33 17.44
CA ILE A 345 15.76 -11.44 17.45
C ILE A 345 16.30 -10.78 16.20
N GLN A 346 16.92 -9.61 16.35
CA GLN A 346 17.49 -8.83 15.24
C GLN A 346 19.01 -9.01 15.12
N ASP A 347 19.68 -9.20 16.23
CA ASP A 347 21.14 -9.22 16.28
C ASP A 347 21.68 -10.63 16.17
N ARG A 348 22.86 -10.75 15.56
CA ARG A 348 23.61 -11.98 15.54
C ARG A 348 24.30 -12.19 16.88
N ASN A 349 23.64 -12.93 17.75
CA ASN A 349 24.18 -13.33 19.04
C ASN A 349 24.79 -14.73 19.01
N ASP A 350 25.60 -15.05 20.01
CA ASP A 350 26.05 -16.39 20.27
C ASP A 350 24.88 -17.31 20.64
N ALA A 351 24.84 -18.51 20.04
CA ALA A 351 23.73 -19.43 20.17
C ALA A 351 23.45 -19.84 21.63
N TRP A 352 24.50 -20.01 22.43
CA TRP A 352 24.34 -20.33 23.84
C TRP A 352 23.64 -19.24 24.64
N THR A 353 23.98 -18.00 24.38
CA THR A 353 23.35 -16.84 25.01
C THR A 353 21.87 -16.78 24.68
N VAL A 354 21.49 -16.92 23.40
CA VAL A 354 20.08 -16.92 22.98
C VAL A 354 19.31 -18.07 23.62
N LEU A 355 19.86 -19.27 23.61
CA LEU A 355 19.18 -20.44 24.18
C LEU A 355 19.05 -20.33 25.71
N ARG A 356 20.07 -19.84 26.40
CA ARG A 356 20.02 -19.61 27.84
C ARG A 356 18.96 -18.58 28.22
N ASP A 357 18.89 -17.48 27.46
CA ASP A 357 17.93 -16.40 27.72
C ASP A 357 16.50 -16.85 27.44
N LEU A 358 16.28 -17.67 26.42
CA LEU A 358 14.99 -18.31 26.14
C LEU A 358 14.61 -19.34 27.21
N ALA A 359 15.56 -20.17 27.66
CA ALA A 359 15.33 -21.14 28.71
C ALA A 359 15.03 -20.48 30.07
N GLY A 360 15.44 -19.23 30.27
CA GLY A 360 15.13 -18.46 31.46
C GLY A 360 13.69 -17.94 31.52
N ILE A 361 12.88 -18.15 30.48
CA ILE A 361 11.46 -17.78 30.46
C ILE A 361 10.59 -18.79 31.22
N PHE A 362 11.00 -20.07 31.25
CA PHE A 362 10.22 -21.18 31.83
C PHE A 362 11.06 -22.12 32.71
#